data_0178468b94fe00d50e2a4702fccf49cf
#
_entry.id   0178468b94fe00d50e2a4702fccf49cf
#
_cell.length_a   1.000
_cell.length_b   1.000
_cell.length_c   1.000
_cell.angle_alpha   90.00
_cell.angle_beta   90.00
_cell.angle_gamma   90.00
#
_symmetry.space_group_name_H-M   'P 1'
#
loop_
_entity.id
_entity.type
_entity.pdbx_description
1 polymer ?
#
loop_
_entity_poly.entity_id
_entity_poly.type
_entity_poly.pdbx_seq_one_letter_code
_entity_poly.pdbx_strand_id
1 'polypeptide(L)'
;MNWNRRLLIALAVSYLSWLGMQAIHEFGHVLTAWATGGSVVRVVLHPVAISRTDVSPNPRPLAVAWGGPLLGVLGPLLLVIVSRFIAVKRFDGRLYVDFFAGFCLIANGAYIGLGSFGRIGDAGDLLRHGSPQWLLVAFGVSAIAAGLLIWHLALERHRKIAAEFKS
;
A
#
# COMPACT_ATOMS: atom_id res chain seq x y z
N MET A 1 -11.76 22.13 -17.25
CA MET A 1 -11.31 20.77 -17.61
C MET A 1 -12.53 19.90 -17.82
N ASN A 2 -12.67 19.27 -19.02
CA ASN A 2 -13.81 18.45 -19.41
C ASN A 2 -13.93 17.22 -18.52
N TRP A 3 -15.16 16.73 -18.31
CA TRP A 3 -15.46 15.52 -17.51
C TRP A 3 -14.60 14.32 -17.92
N ASN A 4 -14.50 14.04 -19.22
CA ASN A 4 -13.72 12.92 -19.76
C ASN A 4 -12.24 13.00 -19.36
N ARG A 5 -11.63 14.19 -19.38
CA ARG A 5 -10.24 14.37 -18.97
C ARG A 5 -10.05 14.13 -17.47
N ARG A 6 -11.01 14.54 -16.64
CA ARG A 6 -10.97 14.27 -15.19
C ARG A 6 -11.04 12.78 -14.91
N LEU A 7 -11.94 12.08 -15.59
CA LEU A 7 -12.10 10.62 -15.48
C LEU A 7 -10.83 9.90 -15.91
N LEU A 8 -10.24 10.25 -17.05
CA LEU A 8 -8.99 9.65 -17.53
C LEU A 8 -7.83 9.84 -16.55
N ILE A 9 -7.69 11.04 -15.97
CA ILE A 9 -6.65 11.30 -14.95
C ILE A 9 -6.90 10.45 -13.70
N ALA A 10 -8.15 10.36 -13.22
CA ALA A 10 -8.47 9.55 -12.05
C ALA A 10 -8.17 8.06 -12.28
N LEU A 11 -8.55 7.51 -13.44
CA LEU A 11 -8.25 6.14 -13.82
C LEU A 11 -6.74 5.89 -13.92
N ALA A 12 -6.00 6.79 -14.57
CA ALA A 12 -4.54 6.68 -14.68
C ALA A 12 -3.85 6.72 -13.31
N VAL A 13 -4.23 7.66 -12.44
CA VAL A 13 -3.68 7.76 -11.08
C VAL A 13 -4.00 6.51 -10.27
N SER A 14 -5.22 5.99 -10.34
CA SER A 14 -5.62 4.78 -9.63
C SER A 14 -4.84 3.56 -10.13
N TYR A 15 -4.67 3.42 -11.44
CA TYR A 15 -3.91 2.32 -12.04
C TYR A 15 -2.42 2.38 -11.70
N LEU A 16 -1.81 3.56 -11.76
CA LEU A 16 -0.42 3.76 -11.36
C LEU A 16 -0.24 3.50 -9.86
N SER A 17 -1.22 3.87 -9.04
CA SER A 17 -1.21 3.55 -7.60
C SER A 17 -1.30 2.04 -7.36
N TRP A 18 -2.10 1.32 -8.14
CA TRP A 18 -2.18 -0.14 -8.10
C TRP A 18 -0.82 -0.79 -8.40
N LEU A 19 -0.14 -0.37 -9.49
CA LEU A 19 1.17 -0.89 -9.85
C LEU A 19 2.24 -0.55 -8.80
N GLY A 20 2.26 0.69 -8.34
CA GLY A 20 3.21 1.15 -7.32
C GLY A 20 3.00 0.42 -5.98
N MET A 21 1.76 0.21 -5.57
CA MET A 21 1.42 -0.55 -4.37
C MET A 21 1.96 -1.98 -4.44
N GLN A 22 1.70 -2.69 -5.55
CA GLN A 22 2.22 -4.03 -5.75
C GLN A 22 3.76 -4.08 -5.72
N ALA A 23 4.41 -3.12 -6.41
CA ALA A 23 5.88 -3.08 -6.44
C ALA A 23 6.48 -2.90 -5.04
N ILE A 24 5.91 -2.01 -4.21
CA ILE A 24 6.37 -1.81 -2.82
C ILE A 24 6.09 -3.05 -1.97
N HIS A 25 4.93 -3.67 -2.14
CA HIS A 25 4.55 -4.88 -1.43
C HIS A 25 5.52 -6.04 -1.73
N GLU A 26 5.74 -6.36 -3.02
CA GLU A 26 6.66 -7.42 -3.41
C GLU A 26 8.11 -7.11 -3.00
N PHE A 27 8.51 -5.85 -3.05
CA PHE A 27 9.82 -5.44 -2.55
C PHE A 27 9.98 -5.70 -1.05
N GLY A 28 8.90 -5.62 -0.27
CA GLY A 28 8.88 -6.01 1.13
C GLY A 28 9.23 -7.48 1.36
N HIS A 29 8.67 -8.38 0.55
CA HIS A 29 9.01 -9.79 0.58
C HIS A 29 10.48 -10.02 0.21
N VAL A 30 10.98 -9.34 -0.84
CA VAL A 30 12.38 -9.42 -1.28
C VAL A 30 13.33 -9.00 -0.17
N LEU A 31 13.12 -7.82 0.43
CA LEU A 31 13.97 -7.30 1.50
C LEU A 31 14.00 -8.23 2.71
N THR A 32 12.82 -8.74 3.10
CA THR A 32 12.71 -9.62 4.26
C THR A 32 13.33 -10.99 3.97
N ALA A 33 13.17 -11.53 2.76
CA ALA A 33 13.85 -12.76 2.36
C ALA A 33 15.37 -12.60 2.49
N TRP A 34 15.97 -11.56 1.92
CA TRP A 34 17.41 -11.30 2.02
C TRP A 34 17.86 -11.09 3.47
N ALA A 35 17.12 -10.29 4.24
CA ALA A 35 17.46 -10.04 5.65
C ALA A 35 17.39 -11.29 6.54
N THR A 36 16.65 -12.32 6.11
CA THR A 36 16.46 -13.56 6.86
C THR A 36 17.22 -14.76 6.29
N GLY A 37 18.09 -14.53 5.31
CA GLY A 37 18.92 -15.58 4.69
C GLY A 37 18.20 -16.43 3.65
N GLY A 38 17.03 -15.96 3.17
CA GLY A 38 16.31 -16.58 2.07
C GLY A 38 16.85 -16.16 0.70
N SER A 39 16.50 -16.91 -0.34
CA SER A 39 16.86 -16.62 -1.72
C SER A 39 15.60 -16.35 -2.54
N VAL A 40 15.55 -15.17 -3.18
CA VAL A 40 14.46 -14.81 -4.09
C VAL A 40 14.70 -15.51 -5.43
N VAL A 41 13.77 -16.38 -5.81
CA VAL A 41 13.82 -17.12 -7.08
C VAL A 41 13.24 -16.26 -8.21
N ARG A 42 12.13 -15.59 -7.93
CA ARG A 42 11.43 -14.79 -8.94
C ARG A 42 10.48 -13.79 -8.28
N VAL A 43 10.38 -12.60 -8.88
CA VAL A 43 9.33 -11.61 -8.61
C VAL A 43 8.46 -11.48 -9.86
N VAL A 44 7.16 -11.65 -9.71
CA VAL A 44 6.17 -11.48 -10.78
C VAL A 44 5.30 -10.29 -10.45
N LEU A 45 5.50 -9.17 -11.14
CA LEU A 45 4.62 -8.01 -11.07
C LEU A 45 3.54 -8.14 -12.15
N HIS A 46 2.31 -8.33 -11.74
CA HIS A 46 1.19 -8.52 -12.68
C HIS A 46 0.37 -7.22 -12.83
N PRO A 47 0.11 -6.76 -14.06
CA PRO A 47 -0.55 -5.47 -14.27
C PRO A 47 -2.00 -5.41 -13.81
N VAL A 48 -2.72 -6.53 -13.82
CA VAL A 48 -4.17 -6.58 -13.51
C VAL A 48 -4.56 -7.68 -12.51
N ALA A 49 -3.57 -8.42 -11.95
CA ALA A 49 -3.81 -9.43 -10.93
C ALA A 49 -2.85 -9.22 -9.74
N ILE A 50 -2.97 -10.05 -8.72
CA ILE A 50 -2.07 -10.02 -7.56
C ILE A 50 -0.68 -10.49 -8.00
N SER A 51 0.32 -9.70 -7.65
CA SER A 51 1.74 -10.02 -7.84
C SER A 51 2.20 -11.08 -6.83
N ARG A 52 3.41 -11.61 -6.99
CA ARG A 52 3.99 -12.57 -6.05
C ARG A 52 5.51 -12.58 -6.09
N THR A 53 6.11 -12.92 -4.96
CA THR A 53 7.55 -13.18 -4.81
C THR A 53 7.76 -14.63 -4.40
N ASP A 54 8.46 -15.40 -5.24
CA ASP A 54 8.81 -16.79 -4.98
C ASP A 54 10.17 -16.83 -4.24
N VAL A 55 10.23 -17.43 -3.04
CA VAL A 55 11.43 -17.50 -2.19
C VAL A 55 11.78 -18.97 -1.90
N SER A 56 12.99 -19.39 -2.23
CA SER A 56 13.52 -20.75 -1.93
C SER A 56 15.04 -20.77 -1.95
N PRO A 57 15.74 -21.19 -0.87
CA PRO A 57 15.16 -21.57 0.43
C PRO A 57 14.53 -20.37 1.16
N ASN A 58 13.55 -20.65 2.04
CA ASN A 58 12.91 -19.64 2.88
C ASN A 58 13.01 -20.08 4.36
N PRO A 59 14.09 -19.70 5.07
CA PRO A 59 14.30 -20.13 6.46
C PRO A 59 13.36 -19.46 7.46
N ARG A 60 12.73 -18.35 7.10
CA ARG A 60 11.83 -17.58 7.96
C ARG A 60 10.52 -17.20 7.26
N PRO A 61 9.69 -18.18 6.86
CA PRO A 61 8.54 -17.94 6.00
C PRO A 61 7.52 -16.97 6.61
N LEU A 62 7.32 -17.00 7.92
CA LEU A 62 6.44 -16.05 8.63
C LEU A 62 6.93 -14.60 8.48
N ALA A 63 8.23 -14.37 8.66
CA ALA A 63 8.80 -13.03 8.50
C ALA A 63 8.68 -12.53 7.06
N VAL A 64 8.99 -13.39 6.09
CA VAL A 64 8.86 -13.06 4.66
C VAL A 64 7.40 -12.75 4.30
N ALA A 65 6.44 -13.54 4.77
CA ALA A 65 5.03 -13.29 4.52
C ALA A 65 4.52 -11.96 5.11
N TRP A 66 5.07 -11.51 6.26
CA TRP A 66 4.79 -10.17 6.80
C TRP A 66 5.52 -9.04 6.08
N GLY A 67 6.64 -9.34 5.39
CA GLY A 67 7.48 -8.34 4.74
C GLY A 67 6.73 -7.46 3.74
N GLY A 68 5.94 -8.06 2.86
CA GLY A 68 5.12 -7.36 1.87
C GLY A 68 4.09 -6.43 2.50
N PRO A 69 3.15 -6.95 3.32
CA PRO A 69 2.14 -6.13 3.99
C PRO A 69 2.71 -4.99 4.82
N LEU A 70 3.77 -5.26 5.59
CA LEU A 70 4.39 -4.23 6.43
C LEU A 70 5.03 -3.13 5.60
N LEU A 71 5.83 -3.45 4.58
CA LEU A 71 6.41 -2.43 3.73
C LEU A 71 5.35 -1.72 2.89
N GLY A 72 4.33 -2.45 2.44
CA GLY A 72 3.19 -1.91 1.71
C GLY A 72 2.37 -0.87 2.49
N VAL A 73 2.44 -0.89 3.82
CA VAL A 73 1.80 0.11 4.70
C VAL A 73 2.81 1.15 5.18
N LEU A 74 3.94 0.73 5.75
CA LEU A 74 4.91 1.63 6.39
C LEU A 74 5.68 2.49 5.37
N GLY A 75 5.99 1.95 4.19
CA GLY A 75 6.69 2.68 3.14
C GLY A 75 5.90 3.91 2.65
N PRO A 76 4.63 3.78 2.25
CA PRO A 76 3.79 4.92 1.89
C PRO A 76 3.54 5.91 3.03
N LEU A 77 3.43 5.44 4.29
CA LEU A 77 3.36 6.33 5.46
C LEU A 77 4.64 7.16 5.62
N LEU A 78 5.80 6.53 5.49
CA LEU A 78 7.07 7.24 5.50
C LEU A 78 7.15 8.27 4.38
N LEU A 79 6.67 7.93 3.17
CA LEU A 79 6.61 8.86 2.05
C LEU A 79 5.74 10.08 2.37
N VAL A 80 4.59 9.91 3.02
CA VAL A 80 3.75 11.02 3.50
C VAL A 80 4.53 11.88 4.49
N ILE A 81 5.19 11.28 5.48
CA ILE A 81 5.97 12.00 6.49
C ILE A 81 7.08 12.82 5.81
N VAL A 82 7.89 12.17 4.98
CA VAL A 82 9.02 12.82 4.27
C VAL A 82 8.53 13.96 3.38
N SER A 83 7.38 13.79 2.70
CA SER A 83 6.79 14.83 1.86
C SER A 83 6.40 16.10 2.64
N ARG A 84 6.25 16.03 3.98
CA ARG A 84 5.98 17.21 4.83
C ARG A 84 7.23 18.05 5.07
N PHE A 85 8.40 17.42 5.09
CA PHE A 85 9.68 18.09 5.30
C PHE A 85 10.30 18.60 3.99
N ILE A 86 10.07 17.89 2.89
CA ILE A 86 10.47 18.38 1.58
C ILE A 86 9.46 19.44 1.17
N ALA A 87 9.94 20.69 0.99
CA ALA A 87 9.11 21.79 0.50
C ALA A 87 8.66 21.52 -0.95
N VAL A 88 7.74 20.59 -1.12
CA VAL A 88 7.02 20.42 -2.38
C VAL A 88 6.12 21.65 -2.51
N LYS A 89 6.67 22.74 -3.08
CA LYS A 89 5.99 24.02 -3.29
C LYS A 89 4.75 23.89 -4.21
N ARG A 90 4.57 22.75 -4.86
CA ARG A 90 3.39 22.46 -5.68
C ARG A 90 2.36 21.69 -4.87
N PHE A 91 1.29 22.37 -4.57
CA PHE A 91 0.08 21.84 -3.93
C PHE A 91 -0.40 20.49 -4.50
N ASP A 92 -0.35 20.33 -5.82
CA ASP A 92 -0.78 19.11 -6.51
C ASP A 92 0.07 17.86 -6.14
N GLY A 93 1.39 18.03 -5.94
CA GLY A 93 2.26 16.90 -5.61
C GLY A 93 1.92 16.20 -4.29
N ARG A 94 1.52 16.97 -3.27
CA ARG A 94 1.12 16.41 -1.97
C ARG A 94 -0.19 15.62 -2.05
N LEU A 95 -1.13 16.10 -2.85
CA LEU A 95 -2.41 15.39 -3.04
C LEU A 95 -2.17 13.99 -3.64
N TYR A 96 -1.28 13.87 -4.62
CA TYR A 96 -0.93 12.58 -5.22
C TYR A 96 -0.23 11.64 -4.23
N VAL A 97 0.68 12.17 -3.40
CA VAL A 97 1.35 11.39 -2.35
C VAL A 97 0.33 10.88 -1.32
N ASP A 98 -0.55 11.76 -0.83
CA ASP A 98 -1.59 11.39 0.13
C ASP A 98 -2.59 10.40 -0.48
N PHE A 99 -2.96 10.57 -1.76
CA PHE A 99 -3.81 9.62 -2.47
C PHE A 99 -3.16 8.25 -2.58
N PHE A 100 -1.90 8.20 -3.05
CA PHE A 100 -1.14 6.96 -3.19
C PHE A 100 -0.98 6.23 -1.85
N ALA A 101 -0.61 6.94 -0.79
CA ALA A 101 -0.46 6.35 0.52
C ALA A 101 -1.78 5.78 1.05
N GLY A 102 -2.86 6.55 0.99
CA GLY A 102 -4.19 6.06 1.37
C GLY A 102 -4.61 4.83 0.58
N PHE A 103 -4.36 4.82 -0.74
CA PHE A 103 -4.61 3.66 -1.59
C PHE A 103 -3.82 2.43 -1.14
N CYS A 104 -2.52 2.57 -0.89
CA CYS A 104 -1.67 1.47 -0.43
C CYS A 104 -2.15 0.89 0.90
N LEU A 105 -2.49 1.74 1.86
CA LEU A 105 -2.97 1.32 3.16
C LEU A 105 -4.29 0.55 3.07
N ILE A 106 -5.25 1.09 2.30
CA ILE A 106 -6.56 0.46 2.10
C ILE A 106 -6.41 -0.89 1.38
N ALA A 107 -5.62 -0.93 0.30
CA ALA A 107 -5.44 -2.14 -0.49
C ALA A 107 -4.72 -3.25 0.31
N ASN A 108 -3.59 -2.94 0.97
CA ASN A 108 -2.89 -3.92 1.82
C ASN A 108 -3.74 -4.34 3.02
N GLY A 109 -4.43 -3.39 3.65
CA GLY A 109 -5.33 -3.69 4.76
C GLY A 109 -6.48 -4.62 4.37
N ALA A 110 -7.13 -4.36 3.24
CA ALA A 110 -8.19 -5.22 2.72
C ALA A 110 -7.65 -6.59 2.31
N TYR A 111 -6.50 -6.63 1.61
CA TYR A 111 -5.88 -7.87 1.17
C TYR A 111 -5.54 -8.81 2.33
N ILE A 112 -4.94 -8.31 3.41
CA ILE A 112 -4.60 -9.12 4.58
C ILE A 112 -5.83 -9.37 5.46
N GLY A 113 -6.61 -8.35 5.79
CA GLY A 113 -7.77 -8.47 6.69
C GLY A 113 -8.85 -9.37 6.11
N LEU A 114 -9.36 -9.04 4.93
CA LEU A 114 -10.41 -9.83 4.27
C LEU A 114 -9.87 -11.15 3.69
N GLY A 115 -8.65 -11.14 3.15
CA GLY A 115 -7.97 -12.34 2.64
C GLY A 115 -7.78 -13.43 3.70
N SER A 116 -7.72 -13.06 4.99
CA SER A 116 -7.61 -14.01 6.11
C SER A 116 -8.81 -14.97 6.22
N PHE A 117 -10.00 -14.53 5.86
CA PHE A 117 -11.20 -15.37 5.87
C PHE A 117 -11.19 -16.40 4.73
N GLY A 118 -10.68 -16.02 3.54
CA GLY A 118 -10.55 -16.89 2.38
C GLY A 118 -9.21 -17.64 2.33
N ARG A 119 -8.28 -17.36 3.25
CA ARG A 119 -6.90 -17.89 3.25
C ARG A 119 -6.18 -17.66 1.92
N ILE A 120 -6.32 -16.45 1.38
CA ILE A 120 -5.82 -16.07 0.06
C ILE A 120 -4.42 -15.43 0.18
N GLY A 121 -3.50 -15.83 -0.69
CA GLY A 121 -2.17 -15.24 -0.81
C GLY A 121 -1.43 -15.14 0.52
N ASP A 122 -0.82 -13.99 0.80
CA ASP A 122 -0.05 -13.79 2.03
C ASP A 122 -0.86 -13.98 3.31
N ALA A 123 -2.15 -13.64 3.31
CA ALA A 123 -3.00 -13.88 4.46
C ALA A 123 -3.13 -15.38 4.74
N GLY A 124 -3.21 -16.20 3.70
CA GLY A 124 -3.18 -17.67 3.81
C GLY A 124 -1.83 -18.18 4.33
N ASP A 125 -0.72 -17.60 3.84
CA ASP A 125 0.63 -17.96 4.29
C ASP A 125 0.88 -17.55 5.74
N LEU A 126 0.46 -16.37 6.14
CA LEU A 126 0.54 -15.90 7.52
C LEU A 126 -0.19 -16.83 8.48
N LEU A 127 -1.41 -17.26 8.13
CA LEU A 127 -2.18 -18.22 8.94
C LEU A 127 -1.50 -19.59 9.00
N ARG A 128 -0.98 -20.10 7.88
CA ARG A 128 -0.24 -21.37 7.82
C ARG A 128 1.01 -21.36 8.69
N HIS A 129 1.67 -20.22 8.80
CA HIS A 129 2.89 -20.05 9.60
C HIS A 129 2.66 -19.53 11.01
N GLY A 130 1.41 -19.56 11.51
CA GLY A 130 1.08 -19.37 12.91
C GLY A 130 0.67 -17.95 13.31
N SER A 131 0.47 -17.00 12.37
CA SER A 131 -0.18 -15.73 12.71
C SER A 131 -1.63 -15.97 13.08
N PRO A 132 -2.12 -15.46 14.23
CA PRO A 132 -3.52 -15.62 14.58
C PRO A 132 -4.41 -14.72 13.69
N GLN A 133 -5.57 -15.22 13.29
CA GLN A 133 -6.48 -14.50 12.38
C GLN A 133 -6.88 -13.10 12.90
N TRP A 134 -7.09 -12.97 14.21
CA TRP A 134 -7.45 -11.68 14.79
C TRP A 134 -6.38 -10.60 14.53
N LEU A 135 -5.09 -10.99 14.48
CA LEU A 135 -4.00 -10.06 14.17
C LEU A 135 -4.07 -9.54 12.74
N LEU A 136 -4.40 -10.42 11.78
CA LEU A 136 -4.57 -10.04 10.39
C LEU A 136 -5.77 -9.11 10.20
N VAL A 137 -6.87 -9.40 10.90
CA VAL A 137 -8.06 -8.54 10.91
C VAL A 137 -7.76 -7.18 11.55
N ALA A 138 -7.08 -7.17 12.70
CA ALA A 138 -6.68 -5.93 13.38
C ALA A 138 -5.76 -5.07 12.51
N PHE A 139 -4.75 -5.69 11.86
CA PHE A 139 -3.89 -5.03 10.89
C PHE A 139 -4.71 -4.44 9.74
N GLY A 140 -5.62 -5.23 9.16
CA GLY A 140 -6.48 -4.81 8.06
C GLY A 140 -7.34 -3.61 8.41
N VAL A 141 -8.06 -3.68 9.54
CA VAL A 141 -8.93 -2.59 10.01
C VAL A 141 -8.11 -1.33 10.29
N SER A 142 -6.97 -1.45 10.97
CA SER A 142 -6.11 -0.32 11.30
C SER A 142 -5.54 0.35 10.04
N ALA A 143 -5.06 -0.43 9.08
CA ALA A 143 -4.53 0.09 7.83
C ALA A 143 -5.62 0.79 6.99
N ILE A 144 -6.81 0.19 6.86
CA ILE A 144 -7.95 0.80 6.15
C ILE A 144 -8.35 2.11 6.81
N ALA A 145 -8.51 2.13 8.14
CA ALA A 145 -8.88 3.33 8.88
C ALA A 145 -7.86 4.46 8.70
N ALA A 146 -6.56 4.14 8.78
CA ALA A 146 -5.48 5.10 8.54
C ALA A 146 -5.49 5.63 7.10
N GLY A 147 -5.70 4.77 6.11
CA GLY A 147 -5.78 5.17 4.71
C GLY A 147 -6.95 6.11 4.42
N LEU A 148 -8.14 5.80 4.97
CA LEU A 148 -9.32 6.67 4.86
C LEU A 148 -9.10 8.01 5.56
N LEU A 149 -8.44 8.01 6.73
CA LEU A 149 -8.11 9.24 7.45
C LEU A 149 -7.15 10.13 6.63
N ILE A 150 -6.13 9.54 5.99
CA ILE A 150 -5.22 10.28 5.11
C ILE A 150 -5.99 10.93 3.97
N TRP A 151 -6.89 10.21 3.31
CA TRP A 151 -7.72 10.76 2.23
C TRP A 151 -8.66 11.87 2.72
N HIS A 152 -9.31 11.67 3.87
CA HIS A 152 -10.18 12.69 4.45
C HIS A 152 -9.43 14.01 4.72
N LEU A 153 -8.28 13.92 5.42
CA LEU A 153 -7.46 15.09 5.75
C LEU A 153 -6.87 15.77 4.49
N ALA A 154 -6.52 14.99 3.45
CA ALA A 154 -6.04 15.53 2.18
C ALA A 154 -7.13 16.32 1.46
N LEU A 155 -8.35 15.79 1.39
CA LEU A 155 -9.50 16.45 0.78
C LEU A 155 -9.91 17.73 1.53
N GLU A 156 -9.92 17.71 2.86
CA GLU A 156 -10.21 18.90 3.67
C GLU A 156 -9.19 20.02 3.42
N ARG A 157 -7.91 19.67 3.40
CA ARG A 157 -6.84 20.63 3.08
C ARG A 157 -7.02 21.23 1.69
N HIS A 158 -7.33 20.37 0.70
CA HIS A 158 -7.58 20.83 -0.67
C HIS A 158 -8.76 21.81 -0.75
N ARG A 159 -9.84 21.53 -0.05
CA ARG A 159 -11.03 22.41 0.00
C ARG A 159 -10.69 23.78 0.61
N LYS A 160 -9.96 23.81 1.73
CA LYS A 160 -9.56 25.06 2.40
C LYS A 160 -8.73 25.96 1.47
N ILE A 161 -7.69 25.39 0.85
CA ILE A 161 -6.84 26.14 -0.09
C ILE A 161 -7.65 26.64 -1.29
N ALA A 162 -8.53 25.82 -1.87
CA ALA A 162 -9.38 26.24 -2.98
C ALA A 162 -10.38 27.35 -2.61
N ALA A 163 -10.77 27.47 -1.34
CA ALA A 163 -11.60 28.55 -0.84
C ALA A 163 -10.83 29.88 -0.71
N GLU A 164 -9.58 29.81 -0.19
CA GLU A 164 -8.70 30.99 -0.06
C GLU A 164 -8.35 31.67 -1.40
N PHE A 165 -8.27 30.88 -2.49
CA PHE A 165 -8.03 31.45 -3.84
C PHE A 165 -9.27 32.09 -4.48
N LYS A 166 -10.46 31.95 -3.89
CA LYS A 166 -11.72 32.53 -4.39
C LYS A 166 -12.16 33.80 -3.65
N SER A 167 -11.54 34.07 -2.49
CA SER A 167 -11.74 35.29 -1.69
C SER A 167 -10.80 36.40 -2.13
#